data_244b8cbdf7cbb61876a8b41e47ed9844
#
_entry.id   244b8cbdf7cbb61876a8b41e47ed9844
#
_cell.length_a   1.000
_cell.length_b   1.000
_cell.length_c   1.000
_cell.angle_alpha   90.00
_cell.angle_beta   90.00
_cell.angle_gamma   90.00
#
_symmetry.space_group_name_H-M   'P 1'
#
loop_
_entity.id
_entity.type
_entity.pdbx_description
1 polymer ?
#
loop_
_entity_poly.entity_id
_entity_poly.type
_entity_poly.pdbx_seq_one_letter_code
_entity_poly.pdbx_strand_id
1 'polypeptide(L)'
;PLFDMGPYYLTALVKLLGPVTQVSSYSEKNFNKRLVDNPEVKYEEIEVEVDTHYVSLLKFKSGVVVDFQVSFDIWKPYDGKLEIYGENSSLKFADPNNYDGEISIFNKETYQWENIYTSKDSENNYYRGLGVVEMVNSIKENNVSEDDLFLPFHVLNIMCTLESYDLDGNWAKISEQF
;
A
#
# COMPACT_ATOMS: atom_id res chain seq x y z
N PRO A 1 -10.55 3.00 4.48
CA PRO A 1 -9.65 2.39 3.47
C PRO A 1 -8.19 2.51 3.87
N LEU A 2 -7.75 3.67 4.43
CA LEU A 2 -6.33 3.92 4.69
C LEU A 2 -5.72 2.89 5.65
N PHE A 3 -6.33 2.65 6.82
CA PHE A 3 -5.81 1.68 7.81
C PHE A 3 -6.13 0.22 7.49
N ASP A 4 -7.01 -0.04 6.53
CA ASP A 4 -7.34 -1.40 6.08
C ASP A 4 -6.45 -1.84 4.91
N MET A 5 -6.45 -1.07 3.82
CA MET A 5 -5.71 -1.39 2.60
C MET A 5 -4.32 -0.75 2.52
N GLY A 6 -4.15 0.41 3.13
CA GLY A 6 -2.88 1.15 3.11
C GLY A 6 -1.66 0.33 3.54
N PRO A 7 -1.71 -0.47 4.62
CA PRO A 7 -0.56 -1.23 5.09
C PRO A 7 0.08 -2.12 4.02
N TYR A 8 -0.70 -2.76 3.15
CA TYR A 8 -0.18 -3.66 2.11
C TYR A 8 0.70 -2.90 1.10
N TYR A 9 0.18 -1.79 0.61
CA TYR A 9 0.84 -0.99 -0.43
C TYR A 9 1.98 -0.15 0.13
N LEU A 10 1.79 0.49 1.29
CA LEU A 10 2.82 1.31 1.94
C LEU A 10 4.01 0.45 2.37
N THR A 11 3.77 -0.76 2.88
CA THR A 11 4.84 -1.71 3.22
C THR A 11 5.67 -2.08 1.99
N ALA A 12 5.01 -2.41 0.88
CA ALA A 12 5.69 -2.71 -0.38
C ALA A 12 6.50 -1.51 -0.89
N LEU A 13 5.91 -0.32 -0.86
CA LEU A 13 6.58 0.91 -1.31
C LEU A 13 7.80 1.25 -0.45
N VAL A 14 7.69 1.16 0.89
CA VAL A 14 8.81 1.44 1.80
C VAL A 14 9.93 0.41 1.62
N LYS A 15 9.60 -0.88 1.44
CA LYS A 15 10.59 -1.92 1.14
C LYS A 15 11.31 -1.69 -0.19
N LEU A 16 10.62 -1.22 -1.22
CA LEU A 16 11.19 -1.00 -2.56
C LEU A 16 11.98 0.31 -2.67
N LEU A 17 11.50 1.39 -2.05
CA LEU A 17 11.97 2.75 -2.31
C LEU A 17 12.69 3.39 -1.12
N GLY A 18 12.68 2.73 0.04
CA GLY A 18 13.20 3.26 1.31
C GLY A 18 12.17 4.08 2.08
N PRO A 19 12.58 4.83 3.10
CA PRO A 19 11.66 5.56 3.98
C PRO A 19 11.05 6.79 3.29
N VAL A 20 9.77 7.05 3.62
CA VAL A 20 9.06 8.28 3.28
C VAL A 20 9.47 9.39 4.24
N THR A 21 9.77 10.58 3.71
CA THR A 21 10.20 11.75 4.49
C THR A 21 9.14 12.82 4.63
N GLN A 22 8.29 12.95 3.63
CA GLN A 22 7.23 13.95 3.58
C GLN A 22 6.01 13.39 2.88
N VAL A 23 4.84 13.85 3.30
CA VAL A 23 3.57 13.53 2.66
C VAL A 23 2.73 14.79 2.45
N SER A 24 1.85 14.75 1.44
CA SER A 24 0.77 15.70 1.22
C SER A 24 -0.47 14.89 0.86
N SER A 25 -1.62 15.15 1.49
CA SER A 25 -2.81 14.34 1.32
C SER A 25 -4.07 15.19 1.29
N TYR A 26 -5.07 14.71 0.57
CA TYR A 26 -6.45 15.13 0.68
C TYR A 26 -7.29 13.91 1.00
N SER A 27 -8.20 14.04 1.96
CA SER A 27 -9.15 12.99 2.28
C SER A 27 -10.57 13.54 2.39
N GLU A 28 -11.54 12.70 2.10
CA GLU A 28 -12.96 13.08 2.18
C GLU A 28 -13.85 11.87 2.44
N LYS A 29 -14.92 12.14 3.15
CA LYS A 29 -16.03 11.24 3.32
C LYS A 29 -17.15 11.58 2.32
N ASN A 30 -17.22 10.85 1.20
CA ASN A 30 -18.19 11.13 0.14
C ASN A 30 -19.61 10.67 0.46
N PHE A 31 -19.77 9.65 1.30
CA PHE A 31 -21.07 9.09 1.66
C PHE A 31 -21.22 9.02 3.17
N ASN A 32 -22.33 9.54 3.69
CA ASN A 32 -22.64 9.48 5.14
C ASN A 32 -23.13 8.11 5.57
N LYS A 33 -23.64 7.32 4.63
CA LYS A 33 -24.21 6.00 4.90
C LYS A 33 -23.85 4.99 3.81
N ARG A 34 -23.72 3.73 4.22
CA ARG A 34 -23.49 2.61 3.31
C ARG A 34 -24.33 1.42 3.69
N LEU A 35 -24.75 0.66 2.69
CA LEU A 35 -25.36 -0.65 2.90
C LEU A 35 -24.28 -1.69 3.20
N VAL A 36 -24.52 -2.53 4.17
CA VAL A 36 -23.67 -3.68 4.47
C VAL A 36 -23.85 -4.71 3.36
N ASP A 37 -22.77 -4.99 2.63
CA ASP A 37 -22.72 -6.02 1.60
C ASP A 37 -22.39 -7.38 2.23
N ASN A 38 -23.33 -7.87 3.05
CA ASN A 38 -23.24 -9.19 3.65
C ASN A 38 -24.56 -9.96 3.39
N PRO A 39 -24.50 -11.13 2.75
CA PRO A 39 -25.70 -11.94 2.46
C PRO A 39 -26.53 -12.32 3.69
N GLU A 40 -25.89 -12.39 4.87
CA GLU A 40 -26.54 -12.74 6.14
C GLU A 40 -27.23 -11.54 6.80
N VAL A 41 -26.77 -10.33 6.51
CA VAL A 41 -27.27 -9.06 7.06
C VAL A 41 -27.86 -8.23 5.92
N LYS A 42 -29.02 -8.66 5.42
CA LYS A 42 -29.67 -7.98 4.29
C LYS A 42 -30.16 -6.59 4.69
N TYR A 43 -29.69 -5.56 3.95
CA TYR A 43 -30.20 -4.18 3.99
C TYR A 43 -29.94 -3.40 5.29
N GLU A 44 -28.98 -3.79 6.08
CA GLU A 44 -28.54 -2.94 7.19
C GLU A 44 -27.72 -1.76 6.65
N GLU A 45 -28.16 -0.56 6.99
CA GLU A 45 -27.47 0.69 6.66
C GLU A 45 -26.57 1.07 7.85
N ILE A 46 -25.30 1.37 7.59
CA ILE A 46 -24.36 1.84 8.60
C ILE A 46 -24.01 3.30 8.36
N GLU A 47 -23.81 4.05 9.44
CA GLU A 47 -23.23 5.40 9.39
C GLU A 47 -21.74 5.30 9.09
N VAL A 48 -21.26 6.19 8.22
CA VAL A 48 -19.83 6.29 7.87
C VAL A 48 -19.21 7.39 8.73
N GLU A 49 -18.26 7.04 9.58
CA GLU A 49 -17.63 7.96 10.56
C GLU A 49 -16.21 8.37 10.18
N VAL A 50 -15.63 7.76 9.15
CA VAL A 50 -14.24 8.01 8.70
C VAL A 50 -14.20 8.45 7.25
N ASP A 51 -13.11 9.08 6.85
CA ASP A 51 -12.87 9.38 5.44
C ASP A 51 -12.74 8.09 4.62
N THR A 52 -13.35 8.09 3.44
CA THR A 52 -13.44 6.92 2.56
C THR A 52 -12.66 7.05 1.27
N HIS A 53 -12.08 8.22 1.04
CA HIS A 53 -11.29 8.52 -0.15
C HIS A 53 -10.05 9.34 0.24
N TYR A 54 -8.87 8.88 -0.17
CA TYR A 54 -7.58 9.55 0.06
C TYR A 54 -6.82 9.67 -1.25
N VAL A 55 -6.31 10.86 -1.54
CA VAL A 55 -5.39 11.16 -2.65
C VAL A 55 -4.16 11.80 -2.05
N SER A 56 -3.00 11.18 -2.20
CA SER A 56 -1.81 11.56 -1.47
C SER A 56 -0.56 11.53 -2.33
N LEU A 57 0.41 12.40 -2.00
CA LEU A 57 1.76 12.37 -2.54
C LEU A 57 2.72 11.98 -1.42
N LEU A 58 3.58 11.00 -1.69
CA LEU A 58 4.59 10.51 -0.76
C LEU A 58 5.97 10.80 -1.33
N LYS A 59 6.81 11.56 -0.60
CA LYS A 59 8.18 11.84 -0.98
C LYS A 59 9.14 10.96 -0.20
N PHE A 60 9.89 10.15 -0.91
CA PHE A 60 10.86 9.22 -0.35
C PHE A 60 12.23 9.88 -0.15
N LYS A 61 13.03 9.34 0.78
CA LYS A 61 14.41 9.79 1.03
C LYS A 61 15.31 9.65 -0.21
N SER A 62 15.01 8.67 -1.06
CA SER A 62 15.65 8.47 -2.37
C SER A 62 15.38 9.59 -3.39
N GLY A 63 14.43 10.48 -3.12
CA GLY A 63 13.96 11.53 -4.03
C GLY A 63 12.77 11.13 -4.90
N VAL A 64 12.37 9.86 -4.89
CA VAL A 64 11.19 9.38 -5.61
C VAL A 64 9.93 9.99 -4.99
N VAL A 65 8.98 10.36 -5.85
CA VAL A 65 7.65 10.81 -5.45
C VAL A 65 6.63 9.79 -5.94
N VAL A 66 5.73 9.37 -5.07
CA VAL A 66 4.67 8.42 -5.36
C VAL A 66 3.31 9.12 -5.26
N ASP A 67 2.47 8.91 -6.26
CA ASP A 67 1.03 9.15 -6.20
C ASP A 67 0.37 7.94 -5.54
N PHE A 68 -0.24 8.14 -4.38
CA PHE A 68 -0.85 7.10 -3.58
C PHE A 68 -2.34 7.39 -3.37
N GLN A 69 -3.18 6.53 -3.92
CA GLN A 69 -4.62 6.63 -3.79
C GLN A 69 -5.18 5.39 -3.10
N VAL A 70 -6.07 5.59 -2.13
CA VAL A 70 -6.82 4.52 -1.49
C VAL A 70 -8.26 4.97 -1.23
N SER A 71 -9.21 4.16 -1.68
CA SER A 71 -10.62 4.55 -1.66
C SER A 71 -11.55 3.35 -1.56
N PHE A 72 -12.62 3.52 -0.78
CA PHE A 72 -13.78 2.63 -0.79
C PHE A 72 -14.93 3.16 -1.68
N ASP A 73 -14.75 4.30 -2.33
CA ASP A 73 -15.78 4.97 -3.13
C ASP A 73 -15.71 4.62 -4.62
N ILE A 74 -14.77 3.76 -5.00
CA ILE A 74 -14.50 3.37 -6.39
C ILE A 74 -15.03 1.96 -6.62
N TRP A 75 -15.93 1.80 -7.60
CA TRP A 75 -16.50 0.50 -7.98
C TRP A 75 -15.52 -0.42 -8.69
N LYS A 76 -14.68 0.15 -9.56
CA LYS A 76 -13.63 -0.58 -10.26
C LYS A 76 -12.38 0.28 -10.36
N PRO A 77 -11.28 -0.11 -9.70
CA PRO A 77 -10.00 0.60 -9.83
C PRO A 77 -9.41 0.42 -11.23
N TYR A 78 -8.43 1.24 -11.56
CA TYR A 78 -7.59 1.05 -12.72
C TYR A 78 -6.87 -0.32 -12.66
N ASP A 79 -6.55 -0.91 -13.80
CA ASP A 79 -5.97 -2.27 -13.87
C ASP A 79 -4.53 -2.35 -13.33
N GLY A 80 -3.83 -1.24 -13.19
CA GLY A 80 -2.48 -1.20 -12.60
C GLY A 80 -2.52 -0.71 -11.15
N LYS A 81 -2.21 -1.58 -10.19
CA LYS A 81 -2.23 -1.20 -8.78
C LYS A 81 -0.90 -0.65 -8.28
N LEU A 82 0.22 -1.03 -8.88
CA LEU A 82 1.54 -0.53 -8.59
C LEU A 82 2.37 -0.46 -9.88
N GLU A 83 2.65 0.76 -10.30
CA GLU A 83 3.52 1.03 -11.45
C GLU A 83 4.70 1.90 -11.02
N ILE A 84 5.89 1.62 -11.57
CA ILE A 84 7.09 2.43 -11.37
C ILE A 84 7.56 2.95 -12.72
N TYR A 85 7.73 4.27 -12.79
CA TYR A 85 8.21 4.95 -13.99
C TYR A 85 9.67 5.36 -13.77
N GLY A 86 10.58 4.68 -14.46
CA GLY A 86 12.01 4.94 -14.42
C GLY A 86 12.51 5.65 -15.68
N GLU A 87 13.79 6.01 -15.66
CA GLU A 87 14.45 6.70 -16.78
C GLU A 87 14.45 5.86 -18.07
N ASN A 88 14.63 4.55 -17.95
CA ASN A 88 14.82 3.67 -19.10
C ASN A 88 13.61 2.83 -19.45
N SER A 89 12.70 2.62 -18.53
CA SER A 89 11.50 1.80 -18.72
C SER A 89 10.48 2.04 -17.64
N SER A 90 9.29 1.42 -17.78
CA SER A 90 8.26 1.36 -16.77
C SER A 90 8.06 -0.09 -16.32
N LEU A 91 7.72 -0.28 -15.05
CA LEU A 91 7.44 -1.59 -14.46
C LEU A 91 6.01 -1.61 -13.94
N LYS A 92 5.33 -2.75 -14.14
CA LYS A 92 4.09 -3.12 -13.47
C LYS A 92 4.38 -4.23 -12.49
N PHE A 93 3.93 -4.06 -11.27
CA PHE A 93 4.04 -5.07 -10.22
C PHE A 93 2.71 -5.78 -10.00
N ALA A 94 2.82 -6.99 -9.46
CA ALA A 94 1.68 -7.69 -8.89
C ALA A 94 1.04 -6.86 -7.76
N ASP A 95 -0.22 -7.15 -7.45
CA ASP A 95 -0.91 -6.53 -6.33
C ASP A 95 -0.23 -6.91 -5.01
N PRO A 96 0.30 -5.94 -4.23
CA PRO A 96 0.93 -6.23 -2.94
C PRO A 96 0.02 -6.91 -1.90
N ASN A 97 -1.28 -6.91 -2.11
CA ASN A 97 -2.25 -7.65 -1.29
C ASN A 97 -2.32 -9.16 -1.63
N ASN A 98 -1.63 -9.57 -2.70
CA ASN A 98 -1.53 -10.96 -3.12
C ASN A 98 -0.10 -11.47 -2.95
N TYR A 99 0.05 -12.79 -2.81
CA TYR A 99 1.37 -13.45 -2.67
C TYR A 99 1.94 -13.92 -4.01
N ASP A 100 1.15 -13.86 -5.05
CA ASP A 100 1.51 -14.25 -6.41
C ASP A 100 1.21 -13.12 -7.39
N GLY A 101 1.68 -13.28 -8.62
CA GLY A 101 1.40 -12.37 -9.70
C GLY A 101 2.59 -12.17 -10.62
N GLU A 102 2.39 -11.28 -11.56
CA GLU A 102 3.35 -11.02 -12.63
C GLU A 102 4.03 -9.66 -12.42
N ILE A 103 5.30 -9.61 -12.80
CA ILE A 103 6.02 -8.34 -12.98
C ILE A 103 6.30 -8.19 -14.46
N SER A 104 5.88 -7.06 -15.02
CA SER A 104 6.07 -6.75 -16.43
C SER A 104 6.90 -5.48 -16.59
N ILE A 105 7.72 -5.46 -17.65
CA ILE A 105 8.48 -4.29 -18.09
C ILE A 105 7.91 -3.78 -19.41
N PHE A 106 7.85 -2.46 -19.56
CA PHE A 106 7.51 -1.86 -20.84
C PHE A 106 8.71 -1.84 -21.77
N ASN A 107 8.63 -2.57 -22.89
CA ASN A 107 9.64 -2.57 -23.91
C ASN A 107 9.42 -1.38 -24.87
N LYS A 108 10.34 -0.42 -24.87
CA LYS A 108 10.27 0.81 -25.69
C LYS A 108 10.50 0.59 -27.19
N GLU A 109 11.05 -0.58 -27.59
CA GLU A 109 11.27 -0.90 -28.99
C GLU A 109 10.02 -1.51 -29.63
N THR A 110 9.37 -2.39 -28.90
CA THR A 110 8.14 -3.07 -29.37
C THR A 110 6.87 -2.33 -28.98
N TYR A 111 6.95 -1.38 -28.04
CA TYR A 111 5.80 -0.70 -27.41
C TYR A 111 4.82 -1.67 -26.77
N GLN A 112 5.33 -2.76 -26.20
CA GLN A 112 4.53 -3.78 -25.54
C GLN A 112 5.02 -4.01 -24.10
N TRP A 113 4.10 -4.46 -23.24
CA TRP A 113 4.44 -4.99 -21.92
C TRP A 113 4.93 -6.42 -22.05
N GLU A 114 6.09 -6.72 -21.49
CA GLU A 114 6.70 -8.04 -21.49
C GLU A 114 6.77 -8.54 -20.03
N ASN A 115 6.29 -9.76 -19.80
CA ASN A 115 6.39 -10.39 -18.50
C ASN A 115 7.84 -10.82 -18.26
N ILE A 116 8.44 -10.34 -17.16
CA ILE A 116 9.81 -10.66 -16.76
C ILE A 116 9.86 -11.60 -15.55
N TYR A 117 8.76 -11.73 -14.82
CA TYR A 117 8.66 -12.59 -13.66
C TYR A 117 7.21 -13.03 -13.45
N THR A 118 7.03 -14.31 -13.15
CA THR A 118 5.75 -14.86 -12.70
C THR A 118 6.01 -15.74 -11.49
N SER A 119 5.38 -15.44 -10.37
CA SER A 119 5.39 -16.35 -9.22
C SER A 119 4.60 -17.60 -9.57
N LYS A 120 5.22 -18.77 -9.39
CA LYS A 120 4.58 -20.08 -9.59
C LYS A 120 4.14 -20.74 -8.29
N ASP A 121 4.31 -20.07 -7.16
CA ASP A 121 4.07 -20.65 -5.82
C ASP A 121 2.58 -20.78 -5.46
N SER A 122 1.69 -20.76 -6.46
CA SER A 122 0.26 -20.99 -6.26
C SER A 122 -0.11 -22.41 -5.80
N GLU A 123 0.85 -23.32 -5.68
CA GLU A 123 0.60 -24.71 -5.23
C GLU A 123 0.50 -24.85 -3.71
N ASN A 124 0.99 -23.89 -2.94
CA ASN A 124 0.96 -23.89 -1.47
C ASN A 124 0.03 -22.80 -0.94
N ASN A 125 -1.19 -23.15 -0.59
CA ASN A 125 -2.25 -22.30 -0.06
C ASN A 125 -1.98 -21.72 1.36
N TYR A 126 -0.74 -21.44 1.77
CA TYR A 126 -0.37 -21.02 3.14
C TYR A 126 -0.04 -19.54 3.29
N TYR A 127 -0.65 -18.68 2.52
CA TYR A 127 -0.21 -17.30 2.38
C TYR A 127 -0.35 -16.46 3.66
N ARG A 128 -1.52 -16.47 4.30
CA ARG A 128 -1.81 -15.54 5.41
C ARG A 128 -1.15 -15.88 6.75
N GLY A 129 -0.52 -17.02 6.90
CA GLY A 129 0.19 -17.42 8.11
C GLY A 129 1.71 -17.25 8.07
N LEU A 130 2.29 -16.90 6.91
CA LEU A 130 3.74 -16.87 6.71
C LEU A 130 4.44 -15.88 7.66
N GLY A 131 3.91 -14.68 7.85
CA GLY A 131 4.50 -13.70 8.76
C GLY A 131 4.57 -14.19 10.21
N VAL A 132 3.56 -14.97 10.66
CA VAL A 132 3.59 -15.59 11.99
C VAL A 132 4.67 -16.67 12.07
N VAL A 133 4.83 -17.47 11.01
CA VAL A 133 5.90 -18.50 10.94
C VAL A 133 7.27 -17.85 10.97
N GLU A 134 7.49 -16.79 10.19
CA GLU A 134 8.75 -16.04 10.19
C GLU A 134 9.05 -15.44 11.57
N MET A 135 8.05 -14.82 12.23
CA MET A 135 8.21 -14.27 13.57
C MET A 135 8.62 -15.37 14.58
N VAL A 136 7.95 -16.52 14.57
CA VAL A 136 8.28 -17.64 15.44
C VAL A 136 9.69 -18.15 15.20
N ASN A 137 10.12 -18.24 13.95
CA ASN A 137 11.49 -18.67 13.60
C ASN A 137 12.52 -17.63 14.07
N SER A 138 12.29 -16.34 13.84
CA SER A 138 13.17 -15.26 14.31
C SER A 138 13.33 -15.27 15.84
N ILE A 139 12.24 -15.51 16.58
CA ILE A 139 12.30 -15.64 18.05
C ILE A 139 13.11 -16.86 18.46
N LYS A 140 12.91 -18.03 17.83
CA LYS A 140 13.65 -19.27 18.14
C LYS A 140 15.12 -19.15 17.84
N GLU A 141 15.48 -18.44 16.80
CA GLU A 141 16.85 -18.21 16.35
C GLU A 141 17.51 -17.04 17.08
N ASN A 142 16.77 -16.34 17.96
CA ASN A 142 17.20 -15.12 18.64
C ASN A 142 17.70 -14.04 17.66
N ASN A 143 17.02 -13.93 16.52
CA ASN A 143 17.38 -13.06 15.40
C ASN A 143 16.27 -12.01 15.13
N VAL A 144 15.75 -11.40 16.19
CA VAL A 144 14.83 -10.27 16.08
C VAL A 144 15.66 -9.00 15.95
N SER A 145 15.52 -8.29 14.82
CA SER A 145 16.24 -7.04 14.58
C SER A 145 15.37 -5.81 14.88
N GLU A 146 16.01 -4.67 15.16
CA GLU A 146 15.30 -3.39 15.27
C GLU A 146 14.64 -3.01 13.94
N ASP A 147 15.21 -3.45 12.81
CA ASP A 147 14.64 -3.22 11.47
C ASP A 147 13.26 -3.88 11.29
N ASP A 148 13.01 -5.00 12.00
CA ASP A 148 11.71 -5.68 11.98
C ASP A 148 10.59 -4.83 12.61
N LEU A 149 10.97 -3.93 13.53
CA LEU A 149 10.04 -3.00 14.18
C LEU A 149 9.94 -1.67 13.42
N PHE A 150 11.01 -1.24 12.76
CA PHE A 150 11.04 0.02 12.02
C PHE A 150 9.98 0.07 10.91
N LEU A 151 9.89 -0.96 10.10
CA LEU A 151 8.99 -0.97 8.94
C LEU A 151 7.51 -0.80 9.33
N PRO A 152 6.92 -1.62 10.23
CA PRO A 152 5.52 -1.44 10.62
C PRO A 152 5.27 -0.12 11.34
N PHE A 153 6.22 0.34 12.17
CA PHE A 153 6.11 1.64 12.84
C PHE A 153 6.13 2.79 11.84
N HIS A 154 7.04 2.76 10.85
CA HIS A 154 7.12 3.79 9.82
C HIS A 154 5.86 3.86 8.96
N VAL A 155 5.32 2.69 8.56
CA VAL A 155 4.06 2.59 7.82
C VAL A 155 2.89 3.16 8.64
N LEU A 156 2.81 2.82 9.93
CA LEU A 156 1.81 3.39 10.83
C LEU A 156 1.94 4.92 10.93
N ASN A 157 3.16 5.43 11.08
CA ASN A 157 3.42 6.87 11.16
C ASN A 157 3.02 7.60 9.86
N ILE A 158 3.26 7.00 8.69
CA ILE A 158 2.78 7.52 7.41
C ILE A 158 1.26 7.63 7.44
N MET A 159 0.54 6.54 7.80
CA MET A 159 -0.91 6.53 7.81
C MET A 159 -1.49 7.54 8.80
N CYS A 160 -0.96 7.62 10.03
CA CYS A 160 -1.40 8.61 11.01
C CYS A 160 -1.17 10.04 10.53
N THR A 161 -0.07 10.29 9.81
CA THR A 161 0.20 11.62 9.25
C THR A 161 -0.77 11.95 8.12
N LEU A 162 -1.07 11.00 7.25
CA LEU A 162 -2.05 11.16 6.16
C LEU A 162 -3.46 11.41 6.70
N GLU A 163 -3.85 10.73 7.77
CA GLU A 163 -5.16 10.87 8.43
C GLU A 163 -5.32 12.24 9.11
N SER A 164 -4.26 12.74 9.75
CA SER A 164 -4.29 14.01 10.51
C SER A 164 -3.94 15.23 9.68
N TYR A 165 -3.56 15.06 8.44
CA TYR A 165 -3.08 16.15 7.60
C TYR A 165 -4.23 16.92 6.96
N ASP A 166 -4.41 18.16 7.40
CA ASP A 166 -5.37 19.08 6.77
C ASP A 166 -4.68 19.84 5.63
N LEU A 167 -5.22 19.69 4.44
CA LEU A 167 -4.61 20.12 3.20
C LEU A 167 -4.74 21.63 2.94
N ASP A 168 -3.70 22.35 3.30
CA ASP A 168 -3.45 23.70 2.77
C ASP A 168 -2.40 23.70 1.63
N GLY A 169 -2.20 22.56 0.96
CA GLY A 169 -1.17 22.40 -0.08
C GLY A 169 0.26 22.28 0.45
N ASN A 170 0.43 22.15 1.76
CA ASN A 170 1.73 22.03 2.42
C ASN A 170 2.15 20.56 2.58
N TRP A 171 3.46 20.33 2.67
CA TRP A 171 4.03 19.04 2.98
C TRP A 171 4.17 18.84 4.50
N ALA A 172 3.64 17.73 5.02
CA ALA A 172 3.93 17.26 6.36
C ALA A 172 5.18 16.39 6.39
N LYS A 173 6.01 16.55 7.42
CA LYS A 173 7.19 15.71 7.63
C LYS A 173 6.80 14.45 8.38
N ILE A 174 7.35 13.31 7.95
CA ILE A 174 7.29 12.06 8.70
C ILE A 174 8.42 12.04 9.71
N SER A 175 8.11 11.74 10.98
CA SER A 175 9.13 11.57 12.01
C SER A 175 10.02 10.37 11.69
N GLU A 176 11.35 10.58 11.70
CA GLU A 176 12.34 9.50 11.55
C GLU A 176 12.68 8.85 12.91
N GLN A 177 12.07 9.31 14.00
CA GLN A 177 12.38 8.84 15.35
C GLN A 177 11.35 7.81 15.82
N PHE A 178 11.88 6.68 16.33
CA PHE A 178 11.19 5.81 17.28
C PHE A 178 10.93 6.57 18.60
#